data_e43b220b53bb68b151c9430dd24ace66
#
_entry.id   e43b220b53bb68b151c9430dd24ace66
#
_cell.length_a   1.000
_cell.length_b   1.000
_cell.length_c   1.000
_cell.angle_alpha   90.00
_cell.angle_beta   90.00
_cell.angle_gamma   90.00
#
_symmetry.space_group_name_H-M   'P 1'
#
loop_
_entity.id
_entity.type
_entity.pdbx_description
1 polymer ?
#
loop_
_entity_poly.entity_id
_entity_poly.type
_entity_poly.pdbx_seq_one_letter_code
_entity_poly.pdbx_strand_id
1 'polypeptide(L)'
;MNSAAFSLGDLVRTYRMKSEMTLSELANTTGVSKGTLSKLENGEVKKPDYQKLQAVMQVLSIPYEDYIGLYVQGEKSALSLWTILEEAIERKCISTTISRIAERYLTIAKGESYDAVGELYQFTMKQDEESVKLELLDLIINYSRSHGIATYLAKALVQKYKIERNDFTKLYETYRFGRNILDYKDFLLSEEKTLLFYMLAVHAYSLSEFNDSLEFSKYIIKNAGPENKYYAHTLFNICTTYYYLNELEKSRDYLHKFSKFQDAFSQDNIKYMIGCINTSSGNVDLGMKQLESYLENPSEYNIVHAVVALMDIYMSRLDVESAEKLFTYETLMEKSIIDPRTAPIKRAHLAHYYKLKGDILLHNNDPEAALECFAKSTIEYKNISAHDKAYNWLCV
;
A
#
# COMPACT_ATOMS: atom_id res chain seq x y z
N MET A 1 -42.03 -5.48 15.86
CA MET A 1 -42.53 -4.58 14.82
C MET A 1 -41.46 -4.56 13.72
N ASN A 2 -41.71 -5.20 12.55
CA ASN A 2 -40.83 -5.10 11.41
C ASN A 2 -40.83 -3.65 10.95
N SER A 3 -39.76 -2.91 11.16
CA SER A 3 -39.55 -1.64 10.45
C SER A 3 -39.46 -2.00 8.96
N ALA A 4 -40.49 -1.62 8.19
CA ALA A 4 -40.45 -1.75 6.75
C ALA A 4 -39.16 -1.05 6.27
N ALA A 5 -38.30 -1.78 5.57
CA ALA A 5 -37.06 -1.20 5.05
C ALA A 5 -37.42 -0.06 4.10
N PHE A 6 -36.79 1.10 4.25
CA PHE A 6 -36.97 2.28 3.42
C PHE A 6 -36.74 1.94 1.94
N SER A 7 -37.75 2.13 1.12
CA SER A 7 -37.79 1.70 -0.27
C SER A 7 -37.48 2.85 -1.25
N LEU A 8 -37.20 2.50 -2.50
CA LEU A 8 -37.07 3.47 -3.59
C LEU A 8 -38.33 4.34 -3.75
N GLY A 9 -39.50 3.73 -3.57
CA GLY A 9 -40.80 4.45 -3.59
C GLY A 9 -40.94 5.45 -2.45
N ASP A 10 -40.54 5.07 -1.24
CA ASP A 10 -40.57 5.97 -0.07
C ASP A 10 -39.62 7.17 -0.30
N LEU A 11 -38.44 6.93 -0.91
CA LEU A 11 -37.50 7.98 -1.25
C LEU A 11 -38.15 9.00 -2.21
N VAL A 12 -38.69 8.53 -3.34
CA VAL A 12 -39.34 9.38 -4.35
C VAL A 12 -40.50 10.17 -3.70
N ARG A 13 -41.36 9.51 -2.94
CA ARG A 13 -42.46 10.16 -2.25
C ARG A 13 -42.00 11.25 -1.28
N THR A 14 -40.96 10.98 -0.51
CA THR A 14 -40.43 11.92 0.47
C THR A 14 -39.90 13.19 -0.21
N TYR A 15 -39.09 13.03 -1.29
CA TYR A 15 -38.55 14.17 -2.00
C TYR A 15 -39.62 14.94 -2.77
N ARG A 16 -40.62 14.25 -3.39
CA ARG A 16 -41.71 14.92 -4.06
C ARG A 16 -42.53 15.77 -3.09
N MET A 17 -42.81 15.24 -1.91
CA MET A 17 -43.57 16.00 -0.88
C MET A 17 -42.75 17.19 -0.36
N LYS A 18 -41.45 17.04 -0.15
CA LYS A 18 -40.56 18.17 0.20
C LYS A 18 -40.53 19.25 -0.86
N SER A 19 -40.66 18.88 -2.14
CA SER A 19 -40.72 19.82 -3.27
C SER A 19 -42.11 20.38 -3.51
N GLU A 20 -43.10 20.06 -2.63
CA GLU A 20 -44.49 20.47 -2.73
C GLU A 20 -45.18 20.11 -4.07
N MET A 21 -44.66 19.10 -4.78
CA MET A 21 -45.19 18.67 -6.06
C MET A 21 -46.32 17.63 -5.91
N THR A 22 -47.35 17.79 -6.71
CA THR A 22 -48.38 16.74 -6.90
C THR A 22 -47.85 15.65 -7.84
N LEU A 23 -48.45 14.46 -7.82
CA LEU A 23 -48.13 13.38 -8.76
C LEU A 23 -48.41 13.82 -10.25
N SER A 24 -49.37 14.72 -10.45
CA SER A 24 -49.70 15.22 -11.80
C SER A 24 -48.63 16.17 -12.33
N GLU A 25 -48.13 17.07 -11.49
CA GLU A 25 -47.02 17.97 -11.85
C GLU A 25 -45.75 17.20 -12.12
N LEU A 26 -45.38 16.25 -11.26
CA LEU A 26 -44.19 15.39 -11.48
C LEU A 26 -44.32 14.57 -12.77
N ALA A 27 -45.53 14.06 -13.09
CA ALA A 27 -45.78 13.34 -14.35
C ALA A 27 -45.57 14.22 -15.56
N ASN A 28 -46.11 15.45 -15.54
CA ASN A 28 -45.97 16.41 -16.65
C ASN A 28 -44.50 16.81 -16.87
N THR A 29 -43.73 17.02 -15.82
CA THR A 29 -42.34 17.46 -15.89
C THR A 29 -41.40 16.33 -16.32
N THR A 30 -41.63 15.10 -15.87
CA THR A 30 -40.75 13.95 -16.14
C THR A 30 -41.14 13.16 -17.39
N GLY A 31 -42.37 13.36 -17.94
CA GLY A 31 -42.93 12.50 -18.98
C GLY A 31 -43.31 11.10 -18.52
N VAL A 32 -43.24 10.80 -17.21
CA VAL A 32 -43.65 9.52 -16.64
C VAL A 32 -45.10 9.56 -16.23
N SER A 33 -45.91 8.58 -16.65
CA SER A 33 -47.34 8.59 -16.34
C SER A 33 -47.63 8.66 -14.85
N LYS A 34 -48.69 9.40 -14.44
CA LYS A 34 -49.12 9.50 -13.05
C LYS A 34 -49.36 8.12 -12.42
N GLY A 35 -49.91 7.17 -13.19
CA GLY A 35 -50.15 5.80 -12.69
C GLY A 35 -48.84 5.07 -12.41
N THR A 36 -47.82 5.26 -13.23
CA THR A 36 -46.48 4.67 -13.00
C THR A 36 -45.85 5.26 -11.73
N LEU A 37 -45.91 6.58 -11.54
CA LEU A 37 -45.39 7.26 -10.36
C LEU A 37 -46.11 6.81 -9.09
N SER A 38 -47.45 6.70 -9.14
CA SER A 38 -48.23 6.19 -7.99
C SER A 38 -47.83 4.77 -7.63
N LYS A 39 -47.69 3.86 -8.59
CA LYS A 39 -47.25 2.50 -8.36
C LYS A 39 -45.81 2.42 -7.83
N LEU A 40 -44.92 3.32 -8.28
CA LEU A 40 -43.55 3.41 -7.76
C LEU A 40 -43.57 3.83 -6.27
N GLU A 41 -44.28 4.91 -5.94
CA GLU A 41 -44.40 5.41 -4.57
C GLU A 41 -45.04 4.41 -3.60
N ASN A 42 -45.95 3.57 -4.09
CA ASN A 42 -46.59 2.52 -3.28
C ASN A 42 -45.78 1.22 -3.20
N GLY A 43 -44.58 1.17 -3.81
CA GLY A 43 -43.73 -0.02 -3.82
C GLY A 43 -44.24 -1.19 -4.67
N GLU A 44 -45.25 -0.95 -5.54
CA GLU A 44 -45.80 -1.96 -6.46
C GLU A 44 -44.85 -2.27 -7.61
N VAL A 45 -43.96 -1.31 -7.97
CA VAL A 45 -42.94 -1.46 -9.01
C VAL A 45 -41.58 -1.70 -8.35
N LYS A 46 -41.18 -2.96 -8.29
CA LYS A 46 -39.85 -3.35 -7.72
C LYS A 46 -38.67 -2.99 -8.61
N LYS A 47 -38.89 -2.87 -9.92
CA LYS A 47 -37.88 -2.52 -10.93
C LYS A 47 -38.49 -1.50 -11.90
N PRO A 48 -38.35 -0.20 -11.64
CA PRO A 48 -38.74 0.82 -12.61
C PRO A 48 -37.75 0.83 -13.79
N ASP A 49 -38.22 1.32 -14.94
CA ASP A 49 -37.35 1.62 -16.07
C ASP A 49 -36.30 2.65 -15.65
N TYR A 50 -35.03 2.36 -15.94
CA TYR A 50 -33.89 3.14 -15.42
C TYR A 50 -33.90 4.58 -15.94
N GLN A 51 -34.20 4.77 -17.24
CA GLN A 51 -34.22 6.12 -17.84
C GLN A 51 -35.37 6.96 -17.24
N LYS A 52 -36.54 6.35 -17.06
CA LYS A 52 -37.69 7.02 -16.42
C LYS A 52 -37.38 7.35 -14.95
N LEU A 53 -36.70 6.44 -14.26
CA LEU A 53 -36.26 6.69 -12.87
C LEU A 53 -35.27 7.86 -12.82
N GLN A 54 -34.27 7.89 -13.68
CA GLN A 54 -33.30 9.00 -13.76
C GLN A 54 -33.99 10.34 -13.99
N ALA A 55 -34.98 10.41 -14.88
CA ALA A 55 -35.75 11.63 -15.10
C ALA A 55 -36.49 12.10 -13.83
N VAL A 56 -37.09 11.17 -13.08
CA VAL A 56 -37.74 11.48 -11.79
C VAL A 56 -36.71 11.98 -10.75
N MET A 57 -35.56 11.30 -10.63
CA MET A 57 -34.51 11.66 -9.67
C MET A 57 -33.92 13.05 -9.98
N GLN A 58 -33.73 13.36 -11.27
CA GLN A 58 -33.23 14.66 -11.72
C GLN A 58 -34.21 15.79 -11.37
N VAL A 59 -35.50 15.63 -11.67
CA VAL A 59 -36.53 16.64 -11.39
C VAL A 59 -36.68 16.88 -9.88
N LEU A 60 -36.59 15.83 -9.08
CA LEU A 60 -36.66 15.91 -7.60
C LEU A 60 -35.32 16.25 -6.95
N SER A 61 -34.26 16.45 -7.73
CA SER A 61 -32.90 16.72 -7.23
C SER A 61 -32.42 15.67 -6.20
N ILE A 62 -32.78 14.40 -6.43
CA ILE A 62 -32.32 13.29 -5.55
C ILE A 62 -30.89 12.91 -5.93
N PRO A 63 -29.94 12.94 -4.98
CA PRO A 63 -28.56 12.54 -5.25
C PRO A 63 -28.47 11.10 -5.77
N TYR A 64 -27.55 10.85 -6.71
CA TYR A 64 -27.38 9.53 -7.31
C TYR A 64 -27.12 8.43 -6.25
N GLU A 65 -26.28 8.72 -5.29
CA GLU A 65 -25.91 7.77 -4.22
C GLU A 65 -27.10 7.38 -3.33
N ASP A 66 -28.08 8.27 -3.14
CA ASP A 66 -29.22 8.00 -2.27
C ASP A 66 -30.18 6.97 -2.88
N TYR A 67 -30.26 6.87 -4.20
CA TYR A 67 -31.22 5.97 -4.85
C TYR A 67 -30.60 4.76 -5.53
N ILE A 68 -29.34 4.84 -6.00
CA ILE A 68 -28.78 3.77 -6.82
C ILE A 68 -28.64 2.46 -6.05
N GLY A 69 -28.24 2.54 -4.78
CA GLY A 69 -28.18 1.38 -3.90
C GLY A 69 -29.52 0.68 -3.68
N LEU A 70 -30.63 1.45 -3.69
CA LEU A 70 -32.00 0.92 -3.61
C LEU A 70 -32.45 0.33 -4.95
N TYR A 71 -32.13 1.00 -6.06
CA TYR A 71 -32.47 0.54 -7.39
C TYR A 71 -31.85 -0.82 -7.73
N VAL A 72 -30.56 -0.99 -7.48
CA VAL A 72 -29.85 -2.23 -7.84
C VAL A 72 -30.35 -3.47 -7.10
N GLN A 73 -31.01 -3.32 -5.95
CA GLN A 73 -31.63 -4.45 -5.25
C GLN A 73 -32.72 -5.15 -6.09
N GLY A 74 -33.44 -4.37 -6.92
CA GLY A 74 -34.48 -4.88 -7.83
C GLY A 74 -33.94 -5.32 -9.18
N GLU A 75 -32.69 -4.97 -9.55
CA GLU A 75 -32.11 -5.29 -10.85
C GLU A 75 -31.76 -6.77 -10.95
N LYS A 76 -32.04 -7.38 -12.13
CA LYS A 76 -31.83 -8.81 -12.43
C LYS A 76 -30.96 -9.02 -13.67
N SER A 77 -30.55 -7.97 -14.35
CA SER A 77 -29.68 -8.03 -15.51
C SER A 77 -28.24 -7.75 -15.10
N ALA A 78 -27.36 -8.72 -15.28
CA ALA A 78 -25.93 -8.57 -15.04
C ALA A 78 -25.33 -7.43 -15.88
N LEU A 79 -25.73 -7.33 -17.16
CA LEU A 79 -25.27 -6.27 -18.05
C LEU A 79 -25.70 -4.87 -17.56
N SER A 80 -26.95 -4.72 -17.10
CA SER A 80 -27.39 -3.43 -16.54
C SER A 80 -26.63 -3.06 -15.28
N LEU A 81 -26.37 -4.05 -14.39
CA LEU A 81 -25.57 -3.83 -13.18
C LEU A 81 -24.13 -3.44 -13.49
N TRP A 82 -23.55 -4.02 -14.52
CA TRP A 82 -22.22 -3.65 -14.99
C TRP A 82 -22.16 -2.20 -15.48
N THR A 83 -23.09 -1.79 -16.34
CA THR A 83 -23.21 -0.40 -16.80
C THR A 83 -23.39 0.58 -15.63
N ILE A 84 -24.21 0.22 -14.64
CA ILE A 84 -24.41 1.03 -13.42
C ILE A 84 -23.11 1.09 -12.59
N LEU A 85 -22.35 0.01 -12.53
CA LEU A 85 -21.05 -0.02 -11.83
C LEU A 85 -20.06 0.95 -12.48
N GLU A 86 -19.96 0.93 -13.82
CA GLU A 86 -19.12 1.87 -14.57
C GLU A 86 -19.57 3.33 -14.35
N GLU A 87 -20.88 3.59 -14.43
CA GLU A 87 -21.44 4.92 -14.16
C GLU A 87 -21.15 5.40 -12.74
N ALA A 88 -21.22 4.52 -11.73
CA ALA A 88 -20.93 4.86 -10.33
C ALA A 88 -19.45 5.25 -10.12
N ILE A 89 -18.52 4.60 -10.82
CA ILE A 89 -17.10 4.96 -10.82
C ILE A 89 -16.88 6.33 -11.47
N GLU A 90 -17.46 6.56 -12.67
CA GLU A 90 -17.34 7.84 -13.38
C GLU A 90 -17.89 9.01 -12.56
N ARG A 91 -18.97 8.78 -11.82
CA ARG A 91 -19.57 9.76 -10.89
C ARG A 91 -18.79 9.91 -9.58
N LYS A 92 -17.73 9.14 -9.38
CA LYS A 92 -16.93 9.11 -8.13
C LYS A 92 -17.78 8.87 -6.90
N CYS A 93 -18.69 7.90 -6.98
CA CYS A 93 -19.47 7.46 -5.84
C CYS A 93 -18.57 6.89 -4.73
N ILE A 94 -19.02 6.95 -3.49
CA ILE A 94 -18.29 6.36 -2.37
C ILE A 94 -18.06 4.86 -2.57
N SER A 95 -16.93 4.35 -2.09
CA SER A 95 -16.50 2.96 -2.30
C SER A 95 -17.54 1.93 -1.87
N THR A 96 -18.27 2.20 -0.79
CA THR A 96 -19.33 1.32 -0.29
C THR A 96 -20.56 1.23 -1.23
N THR A 97 -20.90 2.30 -1.96
CA THR A 97 -21.93 2.25 -2.99
C THR A 97 -21.48 1.41 -4.18
N ILE A 98 -20.25 1.60 -4.62
CA ILE A 98 -19.62 0.83 -5.70
C ILE A 98 -19.59 -0.67 -5.33
N SER A 99 -19.15 -1.00 -4.13
CA SER A 99 -19.10 -2.38 -3.61
C SER A 99 -20.48 -3.04 -3.61
N ARG A 100 -21.52 -2.32 -3.17
CA ARG A 100 -22.91 -2.83 -3.17
C ARG A 100 -23.43 -3.14 -4.56
N ILE A 101 -23.10 -2.33 -5.55
CA ILE A 101 -23.47 -2.58 -6.96
C ILE A 101 -22.73 -3.82 -7.48
N ALA A 102 -21.43 -3.93 -7.20
CA ALA A 102 -20.60 -5.05 -7.60
C ALA A 102 -21.04 -6.37 -6.92
N GLU A 103 -21.40 -6.33 -5.63
CA GLU A 103 -21.96 -7.48 -4.90
C GLU A 103 -23.25 -7.97 -5.55
N ARG A 104 -24.13 -7.04 -5.93
CA ARG A 104 -25.36 -7.38 -6.63
C ARG A 104 -25.08 -8.01 -7.98
N TYR A 105 -24.10 -7.49 -8.73
CA TYR A 105 -23.65 -8.09 -9.98
C TYR A 105 -23.21 -9.56 -9.78
N LEU A 106 -22.32 -9.83 -8.82
CA LEU A 106 -21.87 -11.19 -8.52
C LEU A 106 -23.01 -12.12 -8.10
N THR A 107 -24.03 -11.57 -7.39
CA THR A 107 -25.19 -12.35 -6.96
C THR A 107 -26.07 -12.77 -8.13
N ILE A 108 -26.19 -11.93 -9.16
CA ILE A 108 -27.07 -12.17 -10.33
C ILE A 108 -26.38 -13.05 -11.38
N ALA A 109 -25.08 -12.94 -11.51
CA ALA A 109 -24.26 -13.74 -12.44
C ALA A 109 -24.16 -15.22 -12.06
N LYS A 110 -25.18 -15.80 -11.47
CA LYS A 110 -25.29 -17.15 -10.87
C LYS A 110 -25.10 -18.26 -11.87
N GLY A 111 -24.37 -18.58 -12.56
CA GLY A 111 -24.10 -19.74 -13.41
C GLY A 111 -22.63 -19.76 -13.87
N GLU A 112 -21.98 -18.63 -13.77
CA GLU A 112 -20.63 -18.37 -14.24
C GLU A 112 -19.86 -17.61 -13.17
N SER A 113 -19.99 -18.03 -11.90
CA SER A 113 -19.39 -17.31 -10.76
C SER A 113 -17.89 -17.09 -10.91
N TYR A 114 -17.18 -18.04 -11.54
CA TYR A 114 -15.74 -17.91 -11.81
C TYR A 114 -15.45 -16.77 -12.78
N ASP A 115 -16.19 -16.71 -13.90
CA ASP A 115 -16.00 -15.69 -14.94
C ASP A 115 -16.42 -14.32 -14.45
N ALA A 116 -17.55 -14.23 -13.76
CA ALA A 116 -18.01 -12.97 -13.17
C ALA A 116 -17.01 -12.38 -12.16
N VAL A 117 -16.42 -13.21 -11.29
CA VAL A 117 -15.35 -12.77 -10.38
C VAL A 117 -14.11 -12.37 -11.17
N GLY A 118 -13.79 -13.07 -12.25
CA GLY A 118 -12.68 -12.75 -13.14
C GLY A 118 -12.84 -11.37 -13.80
N GLU A 119 -14.03 -11.10 -14.34
CA GLU A 119 -14.35 -9.79 -14.93
C GLU A 119 -14.25 -8.67 -13.88
N LEU A 120 -14.84 -8.88 -12.70
CA LEU A 120 -14.77 -7.90 -11.62
C LEU A 120 -13.32 -7.68 -11.15
N TYR A 121 -12.51 -8.73 -11.06
CA TYR A 121 -11.10 -8.61 -10.71
C TYR A 121 -10.33 -7.78 -11.75
N GLN A 122 -10.52 -8.04 -13.05
CA GLN A 122 -9.87 -7.25 -14.10
C GLN A 122 -10.33 -5.79 -14.09
N PHE A 123 -11.60 -5.54 -13.83
CA PHE A 123 -12.14 -4.21 -13.64
C PHE A 123 -11.50 -3.50 -12.44
N THR A 124 -11.41 -4.19 -11.30
CA THR A 124 -10.77 -3.68 -10.07
C THR A 124 -9.30 -3.29 -10.30
N MET A 125 -8.56 -4.08 -11.08
CA MET A 125 -7.15 -3.78 -11.36
C MET A 125 -6.94 -2.50 -12.17
N LYS A 126 -7.94 -2.05 -12.92
CA LYS A 126 -7.91 -0.81 -13.73
C LYS A 126 -8.25 0.45 -12.92
N GLN A 127 -8.76 0.30 -11.69
CA GLN A 127 -9.10 1.47 -10.88
C GLN A 127 -7.85 2.16 -10.36
N ASP A 128 -7.83 3.49 -10.36
CA ASP A 128 -6.72 4.29 -9.84
C ASP A 128 -6.89 4.60 -8.34
N GLU A 129 -8.13 4.77 -7.89
CA GLU A 129 -8.44 5.11 -6.51
C GLU A 129 -8.25 3.90 -5.57
N GLU A 130 -7.30 3.99 -4.64
CA GLU A 130 -6.95 2.88 -3.74
C GLU A 130 -8.11 2.47 -2.83
N SER A 131 -8.95 3.41 -2.39
CA SER A 131 -10.11 3.12 -1.54
C SER A 131 -11.13 2.24 -2.25
N VAL A 132 -11.44 2.55 -3.51
CA VAL A 132 -12.33 1.77 -4.37
C VAL A 132 -11.72 0.39 -4.65
N LYS A 133 -10.42 0.37 -4.96
CA LYS A 133 -9.71 -0.88 -5.24
C LYS A 133 -9.71 -1.82 -4.04
N LEU A 134 -9.45 -1.32 -2.83
CA LEU A 134 -9.46 -2.12 -1.60
C LEU A 134 -10.85 -2.68 -1.29
N GLU A 135 -11.89 -1.86 -1.41
CA GLU A 135 -13.27 -2.28 -1.17
C GLU A 135 -13.71 -3.40 -2.15
N LEU A 136 -13.39 -3.25 -3.44
CA LEU A 136 -13.69 -4.28 -4.44
C LEU A 136 -12.84 -5.55 -4.24
N LEU A 137 -11.58 -5.43 -3.81
CA LEU A 137 -10.75 -6.58 -3.46
C LEU A 137 -11.33 -7.33 -2.26
N ASP A 138 -11.81 -6.64 -1.23
CA ASP A 138 -12.45 -7.26 -0.09
C ASP A 138 -13.74 -8.00 -0.48
N LEU A 139 -14.54 -7.42 -1.36
CA LEU A 139 -15.70 -8.08 -1.92
C LEU A 139 -15.29 -9.38 -2.67
N ILE A 140 -14.29 -9.30 -3.57
CA ILE A 140 -13.79 -10.45 -4.32
C ILE A 140 -13.26 -11.54 -3.37
N ILE A 141 -12.53 -11.19 -2.33
CA ILE A 141 -12.00 -12.11 -1.32
C ILE A 141 -13.15 -12.84 -0.61
N ASN A 142 -14.14 -12.09 -0.12
CA ASN A 142 -15.26 -12.66 0.62
C ASN A 142 -16.14 -13.55 -0.26
N TYR A 143 -16.46 -13.09 -1.46
CA TYR A 143 -17.24 -13.85 -2.42
C TYR A 143 -16.50 -15.13 -2.86
N SER A 144 -15.22 -15.00 -3.22
CA SER A 144 -14.42 -16.15 -3.66
C SER A 144 -14.25 -17.18 -2.55
N ARG A 145 -14.09 -16.75 -1.30
CA ARG A 145 -14.00 -17.65 -0.13
C ARG A 145 -15.29 -18.43 0.08
N SER A 146 -16.44 -17.76 0.00
CA SER A 146 -17.75 -18.41 0.21
C SER A 146 -18.17 -19.32 -0.95
N HIS A 147 -17.60 -19.15 -2.15
CA HIS A 147 -17.91 -19.93 -3.34
C HIS A 147 -16.80 -20.90 -3.77
N GLY A 148 -15.71 -21.02 -2.98
CA GLY A 148 -14.62 -21.96 -3.29
C GLY A 148 -13.75 -21.55 -4.50
N ILE A 149 -13.71 -20.28 -4.87
CA ILE A 149 -12.96 -19.77 -6.05
C ILE A 149 -11.52 -19.42 -5.64
N ALA A 150 -10.69 -20.43 -5.39
CA ALA A 150 -9.36 -20.27 -4.81
C ALA A 150 -8.42 -19.37 -5.65
N THR A 151 -8.52 -19.40 -6.99
CA THR A 151 -7.67 -18.61 -7.87
C THR A 151 -7.84 -17.09 -7.65
N TYR A 152 -9.08 -16.60 -7.65
CA TYR A 152 -9.33 -15.16 -7.47
C TYR A 152 -9.22 -14.74 -6.00
N LEU A 153 -9.47 -15.67 -5.06
CA LEU A 153 -9.13 -15.45 -3.66
C LEU A 153 -7.63 -15.15 -3.49
N ALA A 154 -6.76 -16.02 -4.03
CA ALA A 154 -5.32 -15.85 -3.94
C ALA A 154 -4.85 -14.53 -4.60
N LYS A 155 -5.32 -14.27 -5.83
CA LYS A 155 -4.96 -13.05 -6.58
C LYS A 155 -5.39 -11.78 -5.85
N ALA A 156 -6.61 -11.73 -5.36
CA ALA A 156 -7.14 -10.57 -4.64
C ALA A 156 -6.39 -10.32 -3.31
N LEU A 157 -6.07 -11.39 -2.56
CA LEU A 157 -5.25 -11.29 -1.35
C LEU A 157 -3.86 -10.70 -1.64
N VAL A 158 -3.19 -11.12 -2.72
CA VAL A 158 -1.88 -10.56 -3.12
C VAL A 158 -1.98 -9.08 -3.46
N GLN A 159 -3.02 -8.66 -4.19
CA GLN A 159 -3.18 -7.24 -4.55
C GLN A 159 -3.55 -6.39 -3.34
N LYS A 160 -4.39 -6.88 -2.44
CA LYS A 160 -4.69 -6.21 -1.17
C LYS A 160 -3.41 -6.03 -0.35
N TYR A 161 -2.63 -7.08 -0.16
CA TYR A 161 -1.35 -7.01 0.54
C TYR A 161 -0.39 -6.02 -0.10
N LYS A 162 -0.32 -5.96 -1.43
CA LYS A 162 0.51 -5.01 -2.18
C LYS A 162 0.20 -3.54 -1.83
N ILE A 163 -1.07 -3.23 -1.58
CA ILE A 163 -1.52 -1.89 -1.20
C ILE A 163 -1.26 -1.66 0.29
N GLU A 164 -1.79 -2.52 1.16
CA GLU A 164 -1.79 -2.31 2.61
C GLU A 164 -0.39 -2.34 3.24
N ARG A 165 0.57 -3.06 2.65
CA ARG A 165 1.96 -3.10 3.14
C ARG A 165 2.68 -1.75 3.09
N ASN A 166 2.14 -0.77 2.39
CA ASN A 166 2.69 0.58 2.33
C ASN A 166 2.27 1.45 3.53
N ASP A 167 1.34 0.99 4.34
CA ASP A 167 1.03 1.60 5.63
C ASP A 167 2.03 1.12 6.69
N PHE A 168 3.10 1.87 6.87
CA PHE A 168 4.18 1.51 7.81
C PHE A 168 3.77 1.60 9.28
N THR A 169 2.62 2.18 9.58
CA THR A 169 2.06 2.17 10.95
C THR A 169 1.52 0.81 11.37
N LYS A 170 1.36 -0.13 10.41
CA LYS A 170 0.83 -1.49 10.59
C LYS A 170 1.76 -2.58 10.07
N LEU A 171 3.06 -2.31 10.02
CA LEU A 171 4.04 -3.21 9.41
C LEU A 171 3.92 -4.67 9.88
N TYR A 172 3.83 -4.90 11.18
CA TYR A 172 3.76 -6.27 11.70
C TYR A 172 2.45 -6.99 11.36
N GLU A 173 1.33 -6.28 11.41
CA GLU A 173 0.01 -6.84 11.06
C GLU A 173 -0.06 -7.21 9.58
N THR A 174 0.36 -6.29 8.71
CA THR A 174 0.37 -6.51 7.26
C THR A 174 1.37 -7.58 6.85
N TYR A 175 2.49 -7.72 7.56
CA TYR A 175 3.42 -8.83 7.35
C TYR A 175 2.78 -10.19 7.66
N ARG A 176 2.13 -10.32 8.80
CA ARG A 176 1.40 -11.54 9.17
C ARG A 176 0.30 -11.86 8.16
N PHE A 177 -0.46 -10.85 7.74
CA PHE A 177 -1.45 -11.02 6.66
C PHE A 177 -0.80 -11.55 5.38
N GLY A 178 0.31 -10.94 4.93
CA GLY A 178 1.06 -11.38 3.76
C GLY A 178 1.56 -12.83 3.87
N ARG A 179 2.06 -13.26 5.03
CA ARG A 179 2.49 -14.65 5.27
C ARG A 179 1.35 -15.65 5.12
N ASN A 180 0.15 -15.31 5.59
CA ASN A 180 -1.02 -16.19 5.46
C ASN A 180 -1.42 -16.42 3.99
N ILE A 181 -1.02 -15.54 3.06
CA ILE A 181 -1.29 -15.73 1.62
C ILE A 181 -0.50 -16.92 1.06
N LEU A 182 0.59 -17.32 1.70
CA LEU A 182 1.39 -18.47 1.29
C LEU A 182 0.58 -19.79 1.28
N ASP A 183 -0.48 -19.89 2.07
CA ASP A 183 -1.39 -21.02 2.08
C ASP A 183 -2.14 -21.17 0.74
N TYR A 184 -2.23 -20.09 -0.02
CA TYR A 184 -2.91 -20.02 -1.32
C TYR A 184 -1.93 -19.91 -2.51
N LYS A 185 -0.61 -20.04 -2.29
CA LYS A 185 0.42 -19.81 -3.32
C LYS A 185 0.27 -20.67 -4.56
N ASP A 186 -0.29 -21.88 -4.40
CA ASP A 186 -0.42 -22.83 -5.52
C ASP A 186 -1.53 -22.47 -6.51
N PHE A 187 -2.39 -21.53 -6.16
CA PHE A 187 -3.40 -20.94 -7.03
C PHE A 187 -2.90 -19.68 -7.78
N LEU A 188 -1.66 -19.28 -7.56
CA LEU A 188 -1.02 -18.13 -8.21
C LEU A 188 -0.19 -18.55 -9.42
N LEU A 189 -0.13 -17.70 -10.43
CA LEU A 189 0.80 -17.84 -11.55
C LEU A 189 2.25 -17.63 -11.08
N SER A 190 3.22 -18.08 -11.86
CA SER A 190 4.65 -17.98 -11.52
C SER A 190 5.09 -16.53 -11.21
N GLU A 191 4.62 -15.56 -12.01
CA GLU A 191 4.93 -14.13 -11.81
C GLU A 191 4.29 -13.59 -10.53
N GLU A 192 3.05 -14.00 -10.23
CA GLU A 192 2.33 -13.59 -9.03
C GLU A 192 2.98 -14.18 -7.77
N LYS A 193 3.45 -15.43 -7.84
CA LYS A 193 4.25 -16.06 -6.77
C LYS A 193 5.54 -15.28 -6.54
N THR A 194 6.27 -14.98 -7.61
CA THR A 194 7.52 -14.22 -7.51
C THR A 194 7.29 -12.84 -6.87
N LEU A 195 6.23 -12.13 -7.27
CA LEU A 195 5.84 -10.87 -6.65
C LEU A 195 5.54 -11.03 -5.15
N LEU A 196 4.75 -12.04 -4.77
CA LEU A 196 4.42 -12.29 -3.36
C LEU A 196 5.68 -12.54 -2.52
N PHE A 197 6.54 -13.46 -2.98
CA PHE A 197 7.78 -13.77 -2.27
C PHE A 197 8.73 -12.56 -2.19
N TYR A 198 8.81 -11.74 -3.25
CA TYR A 198 9.58 -10.50 -3.24
C TYR A 198 9.05 -9.50 -2.20
N MET A 199 7.74 -9.27 -2.19
CA MET A 199 7.12 -8.38 -1.20
C MET A 199 7.35 -8.88 0.23
N LEU A 200 7.22 -10.18 0.47
CA LEU A 200 7.48 -10.78 1.78
C LEU A 200 8.95 -10.67 2.19
N ALA A 201 9.89 -10.90 1.26
CA ALA A 201 11.32 -10.78 1.53
C ALA A 201 11.72 -9.37 1.98
N VAL A 202 11.25 -8.35 1.25
CA VAL A 202 11.53 -6.94 1.58
C VAL A 202 10.82 -6.53 2.88
N HIS A 203 9.60 -7.02 3.11
CA HIS A 203 8.85 -6.72 4.33
C HIS A 203 9.51 -7.36 5.56
N ALA A 204 9.90 -8.63 5.47
CA ALA A 204 10.66 -9.32 6.52
C ALA A 204 11.97 -8.60 6.84
N TYR A 205 12.71 -8.17 5.82
CA TYR A 205 13.91 -7.37 6.00
C TYR A 205 13.64 -6.07 6.78
N SER A 206 12.55 -5.37 6.45
CA SER A 206 12.15 -4.13 7.13
C SER A 206 11.79 -4.32 8.60
N LEU A 207 11.36 -5.53 8.98
CA LEU A 207 11.06 -5.94 10.35
C LEU A 207 12.26 -6.56 11.07
N SER A 208 13.43 -6.66 10.40
CA SER A 208 14.62 -7.39 10.89
C SER A 208 14.39 -8.90 11.06
N GLU A 209 13.35 -9.46 10.44
CA GLU A 209 13.10 -10.89 10.34
C GLU A 209 14.00 -11.51 9.25
N PHE A 210 15.31 -11.47 9.50
CA PHE A 210 16.35 -11.77 8.51
C PHE A 210 16.29 -13.21 7.97
N ASN A 211 15.92 -14.19 8.79
CA ASN A 211 15.79 -15.56 8.36
C ASN A 211 14.65 -15.74 7.35
N ASP A 212 13.51 -15.14 7.61
CA ASP A 212 12.36 -15.13 6.70
C ASP A 212 12.72 -14.39 5.39
N SER A 213 13.40 -13.25 5.50
CA SER A 213 13.87 -12.49 4.34
C SER A 213 14.77 -13.34 3.43
N LEU A 214 15.71 -14.10 4.01
CA LEU A 214 16.58 -15.01 3.27
C LEU A 214 15.80 -16.18 2.65
N GLU A 215 14.87 -16.79 3.37
CA GLU A 215 14.05 -17.89 2.87
C GLU A 215 13.27 -17.45 1.62
N PHE A 216 12.53 -16.34 1.72
CA PHE A 216 11.73 -15.82 0.61
C PHE A 216 12.60 -15.36 -0.56
N SER A 217 13.72 -14.71 -0.29
CA SER A 217 14.67 -14.30 -1.33
C SER A 217 15.29 -15.49 -2.07
N LYS A 218 15.68 -16.54 -1.35
CA LYS A 218 16.23 -17.76 -1.96
C LYS A 218 15.21 -18.48 -2.83
N TYR A 219 13.92 -18.44 -2.47
CA TYR A 219 12.86 -18.95 -3.33
C TYR A 219 12.87 -18.26 -4.70
N ILE A 220 13.00 -16.93 -4.74
CA ILE A 220 13.04 -16.14 -5.97
C ILE A 220 14.27 -16.51 -6.82
N ILE A 221 15.45 -16.53 -6.21
CA ILE A 221 16.70 -16.87 -6.91
C ILE A 221 16.64 -18.28 -7.52
N LYS A 222 15.95 -19.21 -6.87
CA LYS A 222 15.80 -20.59 -7.36
C LYS A 222 14.80 -20.71 -8.52
N ASN A 223 13.73 -19.91 -8.51
CA ASN A 223 12.57 -20.10 -9.39
C ASN A 223 12.41 -19.04 -10.49
N ALA A 224 13.13 -17.91 -10.37
CA ALA A 224 13.13 -16.84 -11.37
C ALA A 224 14.53 -16.67 -11.97
N GLY A 225 14.60 -16.37 -13.27
CA GLY A 225 15.87 -16.11 -13.96
C GLY A 225 16.38 -14.66 -13.80
N PRO A 226 17.61 -14.37 -14.24
CA PRO A 226 18.19 -13.02 -14.15
C PRO A 226 17.42 -11.94 -14.91
N GLU A 227 16.61 -12.30 -15.89
CA GLU A 227 15.72 -11.43 -16.66
C GLU A 227 14.49 -10.96 -15.87
N ASN A 228 14.19 -11.60 -14.74
CA ASN A 228 13.09 -11.20 -13.89
C ASN A 228 13.41 -9.87 -13.19
N LYS A 229 12.50 -8.92 -13.29
CA LYS A 229 12.66 -7.57 -12.72
C LYS A 229 12.98 -7.51 -11.23
N TYR A 230 12.66 -8.55 -10.47
CA TYR A 230 12.95 -8.61 -9.03
C TYR A 230 14.29 -9.29 -8.71
N TYR A 231 14.95 -9.92 -9.70
CA TYR A 231 16.11 -10.77 -9.45
C TYR A 231 17.30 -9.96 -8.89
N ALA A 232 17.66 -8.85 -9.53
CA ALA A 232 18.75 -7.99 -9.06
C ALA A 232 18.46 -7.43 -7.66
N HIS A 233 17.26 -6.90 -7.44
CA HIS A 233 16.83 -6.41 -6.13
C HIS A 233 16.87 -7.51 -5.05
N THR A 234 16.55 -8.75 -5.42
CA THR A 234 16.59 -9.89 -4.49
C THR A 234 18.04 -10.25 -4.14
N LEU A 235 18.98 -10.23 -5.09
CA LEU A 235 20.40 -10.44 -4.81
C LEU A 235 20.93 -9.39 -3.82
N PHE A 236 20.53 -8.13 -4.01
CA PHE A 236 20.90 -7.05 -3.10
C PHE A 236 20.25 -7.24 -1.72
N ASN A 237 18.98 -7.62 -1.64
CA ASN A 237 18.33 -7.93 -0.38
C ASN A 237 19.02 -9.07 0.39
N ILE A 238 19.48 -10.13 -0.29
CA ILE A 238 20.26 -11.20 0.34
C ILE A 238 21.61 -10.67 0.82
N CYS A 239 22.29 -9.87 0.00
CA CYS A 239 23.57 -9.25 0.35
C CYS A 239 23.45 -8.44 1.65
N THR A 240 22.51 -7.51 1.71
CA THR A 240 22.27 -6.67 2.89
C THR A 240 21.81 -7.48 4.09
N THR A 241 20.96 -8.49 3.89
CA THR A 241 20.53 -9.37 4.98
C THR A 241 21.70 -10.12 5.61
N TYR A 242 22.61 -10.68 4.81
CA TYR A 242 23.82 -11.32 5.34
C TYR A 242 24.76 -10.31 6.01
N TYR A 243 24.83 -9.08 5.54
CA TYR A 243 25.57 -8.02 6.19
C TYR A 243 25.05 -7.78 7.63
N TYR A 244 23.74 -7.63 7.81
CA TYR A 244 23.14 -7.43 9.14
C TYR A 244 23.22 -8.66 10.05
N LEU A 245 23.32 -9.85 9.47
CA LEU A 245 23.59 -11.08 10.21
C LEU A 245 25.10 -11.25 10.57
N ASN A 246 25.95 -10.28 10.21
CA ASN A 246 27.40 -10.32 10.35
C ASN A 246 28.06 -11.51 9.61
N GLU A 247 27.40 -12.03 8.57
CA GLU A 247 27.94 -13.07 7.69
C GLU A 247 28.62 -12.43 6.47
N LEU A 248 29.71 -11.70 6.71
CA LEU A 248 30.33 -10.78 5.76
C LEU A 248 30.84 -11.46 4.49
N GLU A 249 31.36 -12.67 4.57
CA GLU A 249 31.80 -13.42 3.39
C GLU A 249 30.62 -13.75 2.45
N LYS A 250 29.50 -14.20 3.01
CA LYS A 250 28.28 -14.44 2.22
C LYS A 250 27.73 -13.15 1.63
N SER A 251 27.76 -12.06 2.39
CA SER A 251 27.38 -10.74 1.90
C SER A 251 28.23 -10.34 0.69
N ARG A 252 29.56 -10.52 0.75
CA ARG A 252 30.51 -10.26 -0.34
C ARG A 252 30.24 -11.11 -1.57
N ASP A 253 29.95 -12.39 -1.39
CA ASP A 253 29.60 -13.30 -2.49
C ASP A 253 28.34 -12.85 -3.24
N TYR A 254 27.30 -12.43 -2.50
CA TYR A 254 26.08 -11.93 -3.11
C TYR A 254 26.26 -10.54 -3.74
N LEU A 255 27.09 -9.68 -3.16
CA LEU A 255 27.48 -8.42 -3.78
C LEU A 255 28.20 -8.65 -5.11
N HIS A 256 29.09 -9.66 -5.19
CA HIS A 256 29.75 -10.03 -6.44
C HIS A 256 28.76 -10.53 -7.51
N LYS A 257 27.73 -11.33 -7.11
CA LYS A 257 26.68 -11.72 -8.04
C LYS A 257 25.85 -10.53 -8.51
N PHE A 258 25.56 -9.59 -7.61
CA PHE A 258 24.81 -8.36 -7.89
C PHE A 258 25.62 -7.40 -8.80
N SER A 259 26.96 -7.38 -8.71
CA SER A 259 27.80 -6.50 -9.51
C SER A 259 27.79 -6.78 -11.02
N LYS A 260 27.14 -7.86 -11.46
CA LYS A 260 26.91 -8.14 -12.88
C LYS A 260 25.84 -7.24 -13.51
N PHE A 261 25.03 -6.56 -12.71
CA PHE A 261 24.02 -5.62 -13.16
C PHE A 261 24.62 -4.21 -13.29
N GLN A 262 24.32 -3.52 -14.41
CA GLN A 262 24.99 -2.27 -14.78
C GLN A 262 24.05 -1.04 -14.71
N ASP A 263 22.82 -1.23 -14.26
CA ASP A 263 21.89 -0.12 -14.07
C ASP A 263 22.32 0.82 -12.92
N ALA A 264 21.79 2.05 -12.92
CA ALA A 264 22.17 3.08 -11.96
C ALA A 264 21.94 2.66 -10.50
N PHE A 265 20.82 1.96 -10.23
CA PHE A 265 20.49 1.45 -8.89
C PHE A 265 21.55 0.44 -8.42
N SER A 266 21.91 -0.51 -9.29
CA SER A 266 22.90 -1.54 -8.95
C SER A 266 24.27 -0.94 -8.69
N GLN A 267 24.75 -0.03 -9.54
CA GLN A 267 26.05 0.62 -9.39
C GLN A 267 26.15 1.48 -8.13
N ASP A 268 25.09 2.18 -7.79
CA ASP A 268 25.04 2.98 -6.57
C ASP A 268 25.12 2.11 -5.31
N ASN A 269 24.29 1.06 -5.24
CA ASN A 269 24.30 0.14 -4.11
C ASN A 269 25.61 -0.62 -3.94
N ILE A 270 26.30 -0.97 -5.03
CA ILE A 270 27.62 -1.61 -5.00
C ILE A 270 28.64 -0.70 -4.33
N LYS A 271 28.72 0.58 -4.77
CA LYS A 271 29.67 1.55 -4.20
C LYS A 271 29.46 1.72 -2.69
N TYR A 272 28.22 1.86 -2.26
CA TYR A 272 27.85 1.96 -0.85
C TYR A 272 28.22 0.69 -0.07
N MET A 273 27.80 -0.49 -0.54
CA MET A 273 27.99 -1.74 0.19
C MET A 273 29.43 -2.19 0.30
N ILE A 274 30.27 -1.88 -0.70
CA ILE A 274 31.73 -2.17 -0.60
C ILE A 274 32.32 -1.43 0.61
N GLY A 275 31.99 -0.16 0.81
CA GLY A 275 32.42 0.61 1.96
C GLY A 275 31.97 -0.02 3.28
N CYS A 276 30.67 -0.35 3.39
CA CYS A 276 30.11 -0.98 4.58
C CYS A 276 30.76 -2.32 4.91
N ILE A 277 30.90 -3.21 3.92
CA ILE A 277 31.49 -4.55 4.14
C ILE A 277 32.96 -4.42 4.53
N ASN A 278 33.75 -3.54 3.91
CA ASN A 278 35.15 -3.34 4.27
C ASN A 278 35.28 -2.80 5.69
N THR A 279 34.46 -1.85 6.10
CA THR A 279 34.43 -1.33 7.48
C THR A 279 34.17 -2.46 8.47
N SER A 280 33.10 -3.23 8.25
CA SER A 280 32.70 -4.32 9.16
C SER A 280 33.66 -5.52 9.15
N SER A 281 34.46 -5.68 8.05
CA SER A 281 35.49 -6.73 7.96
C SER A 281 36.83 -6.34 8.61
N GLY A 282 36.89 -5.21 9.33
CA GLY A 282 38.10 -4.73 9.99
C GLY A 282 39.00 -3.82 9.14
N ASN A 283 38.70 -3.63 7.84
CA ASN A 283 39.39 -2.69 6.98
C ASN A 283 38.78 -1.27 7.10
N VAL A 284 38.69 -0.77 8.33
CA VAL A 284 37.92 0.42 8.67
C VAL A 284 38.36 1.65 7.87
N ASP A 285 39.67 1.90 7.77
CA ASP A 285 40.18 3.09 7.05
C ASP A 285 39.88 3.04 5.54
N LEU A 286 39.91 1.85 4.95
CA LEU A 286 39.54 1.66 3.54
C LEU A 286 38.03 1.88 3.36
N GLY A 287 37.21 1.29 4.23
CA GLY A 287 35.76 1.44 4.19
C GLY A 287 35.32 2.89 4.38
N MET A 288 35.94 3.62 5.33
CA MET A 288 35.71 5.08 5.51
C MET A 288 35.98 5.86 4.24
N LYS A 289 37.16 5.73 3.65
CA LYS A 289 37.52 6.42 2.40
C LYS A 289 36.54 6.13 1.27
N GLN A 290 36.03 4.90 1.18
CA GLN A 290 35.04 4.52 0.18
C GLN A 290 33.69 5.18 0.43
N LEU A 291 33.23 5.26 1.69
CA LEU A 291 32.00 5.94 2.05
C LEU A 291 32.12 7.47 1.91
N GLU A 292 33.27 8.05 2.26
CA GLU A 292 33.55 9.47 2.05
C GLU A 292 33.52 9.81 0.53
N SER A 293 34.19 9.02 -0.30
CA SER A 293 34.13 9.19 -1.75
C SER A 293 32.74 8.98 -2.34
N TYR A 294 31.94 8.08 -1.74
CA TYR A 294 30.55 7.92 -2.12
C TYR A 294 29.73 9.20 -1.84
N LEU A 295 29.98 9.87 -0.72
CA LEU A 295 29.30 11.12 -0.33
C LEU A 295 29.70 12.35 -1.15
N GLU A 296 30.74 12.29 -1.98
CA GLU A 296 31.04 13.37 -2.94
C GLU A 296 29.92 13.55 -3.98
N ASN A 297 29.23 12.46 -4.35
CA ASN A 297 28.06 12.47 -5.24
C ASN A 297 27.06 11.37 -4.86
N PRO A 298 26.38 11.51 -3.72
CA PRO A 298 25.52 10.46 -3.20
C PRO A 298 24.19 10.41 -3.93
N SER A 299 23.62 9.20 -4.08
CA SER A 299 22.26 9.03 -4.57
C SER A 299 21.21 9.27 -3.46
N GLU A 300 19.98 9.58 -3.89
CA GLU A 300 18.84 9.60 -2.98
C GLU A 300 18.58 8.24 -2.32
N TYR A 301 19.03 7.12 -2.93
CA TYR A 301 18.79 5.78 -2.36
C TYR A 301 19.56 5.55 -1.08
N ASN A 302 20.86 5.87 -1.06
CA ASN A 302 21.77 5.45 0.01
C ASN A 302 22.37 6.58 0.84
N ILE A 303 22.07 7.86 0.55
CA ILE A 303 22.66 8.99 1.28
C ILE A 303 22.47 8.86 2.81
N VAL A 304 21.26 8.54 3.28
CA VAL A 304 20.98 8.38 4.72
C VAL A 304 21.83 7.25 5.32
N HIS A 305 21.92 6.13 4.60
CA HIS A 305 22.66 4.95 5.06
C HIS A 305 24.18 5.23 5.13
N ALA A 306 24.72 5.92 4.12
CA ALA A 306 26.15 6.24 4.07
C ALA A 306 26.56 7.26 5.13
N VAL A 307 25.76 8.30 5.34
CA VAL A 307 25.99 9.31 6.39
C VAL A 307 25.97 8.64 7.77
N VAL A 308 24.97 7.80 8.05
CA VAL A 308 24.87 7.11 9.34
C VAL A 308 26.05 6.18 9.57
N ALA A 309 26.42 5.40 8.55
CA ALA A 309 27.58 4.50 8.66
C ALA A 309 28.89 5.23 8.98
N LEU A 310 29.14 6.37 8.34
CA LEU A 310 30.31 7.20 8.66
C LEU A 310 30.20 7.84 10.04
N MET A 311 29.02 8.34 10.40
CA MET A 311 28.78 8.96 11.69
C MET A 311 29.04 7.99 12.83
N ASP A 312 28.55 6.74 12.74
CA ASP A 312 28.83 5.68 13.72
C ASP A 312 30.33 5.41 13.84
N ILE A 313 31.08 5.40 12.72
CA ILE A 313 32.52 5.19 12.72
C ILE A 313 33.25 6.36 13.40
N TYR A 314 32.94 7.61 13.03
CA TYR A 314 33.55 8.78 13.64
C TYR A 314 33.26 8.87 15.13
N MET A 315 32.01 8.62 15.55
CA MET A 315 31.63 8.60 16.97
C MET A 315 32.36 7.48 17.72
N SER A 316 32.53 6.29 17.15
CA SER A 316 33.30 5.18 17.77
C SER A 316 34.79 5.51 17.97
N ARG A 317 35.33 6.46 17.16
CA ARG A 317 36.71 6.95 17.23
C ARG A 317 36.82 8.25 18.04
N LEU A 318 35.73 8.76 18.59
CA LEU A 318 35.65 10.05 19.29
C LEU A 318 36.04 11.24 18.38
N ASP A 319 35.92 11.09 17.05
CA ASP A 319 36.17 12.13 16.07
C ASP A 319 34.89 12.94 15.82
N VAL A 320 34.53 13.75 16.82
CA VAL A 320 33.33 14.59 16.80
C VAL A 320 33.38 15.61 15.67
N GLU A 321 34.55 16.19 15.37
CA GLU A 321 34.71 17.20 14.32
C GLU A 321 34.35 16.65 12.94
N SER A 322 34.78 15.42 12.62
CA SER A 322 34.42 14.77 11.35
C SER A 322 32.95 14.36 11.30
N ALA A 323 32.37 13.96 12.45
CA ALA A 323 30.94 13.66 12.53
C ALA A 323 30.08 14.90 12.28
N GLU A 324 30.46 16.08 12.79
CA GLU A 324 29.74 17.35 12.58
C GLU A 324 29.71 17.78 11.12
N LYS A 325 30.78 17.53 10.37
CA LYS A 325 30.82 17.82 8.92
C LYS A 325 29.73 17.10 8.14
N LEU A 326 29.24 15.98 8.65
CA LEU A 326 28.14 15.21 8.04
C LEU A 326 26.77 15.89 8.17
N PHE A 327 26.62 16.88 9.05
CA PHE A 327 25.36 17.64 9.19
C PHE A 327 25.00 18.41 7.91
N THR A 328 25.97 18.69 7.06
CA THR A 328 25.74 19.34 5.76
C THR A 328 24.83 18.52 4.83
N TYR A 329 24.72 17.22 5.04
CA TYR A 329 23.87 16.32 4.24
C TYR A 329 22.42 16.26 4.73
N GLU A 330 22.06 16.86 5.87
CA GLU A 330 20.72 16.75 6.48
C GLU A 330 19.59 17.07 5.50
N THR A 331 19.68 18.21 4.81
CA THR A 331 18.65 18.63 3.84
C THR A 331 18.47 17.62 2.70
N LEU A 332 19.57 17.00 2.23
CA LEU A 332 19.50 15.98 1.18
C LEU A 332 18.88 14.69 1.71
N MET A 333 19.21 14.31 2.95
CA MET A 333 18.63 13.15 3.61
C MET A 333 17.11 13.33 3.81
N GLU A 334 16.67 14.48 4.32
CA GLU A 334 15.25 14.80 4.51
C GLU A 334 14.48 14.77 3.18
N LYS A 335 15.04 15.34 2.11
CA LYS A 335 14.45 15.27 0.76
C LYS A 335 14.29 13.83 0.29
N SER A 336 15.26 12.99 0.57
CA SER A 336 15.29 11.60 0.10
C SER A 336 14.24 10.68 0.75
N ILE A 337 13.52 11.16 1.77
CA ILE A 337 12.46 10.42 2.47
C ILE A 337 11.06 11.04 2.33
N ILE A 338 10.91 12.06 1.47
CA ILE A 338 9.61 12.75 1.29
C ILE A 338 8.54 11.78 0.79
N ASP A 339 8.90 10.80 -0.08
CA ASP A 339 7.95 9.77 -0.50
C ASP A 339 7.52 8.94 0.72
N PRO A 340 6.20 8.91 1.04
CA PRO A 340 5.68 8.11 2.16
C PRO A 340 6.03 6.62 2.05
N ARG A 341 6.29 6.13 0.82
CA ARG A 341 6.68 4.73 0.54
C ARG A 341 8.16 4.46 0.72
N THR A 342 8.93 5.44 1.20
CA THR A 342 10.35 5.23 1.51
C THR A 342 10.51 4.10 2.53
N ALA A 343 11.41 3.16 2.22
CA ALA A 343 11.60 1.94 3.02
C ALA A 343 11.79 2.25 4.52
N PRO A 344 11.12 1.50 5.42
CA PRO A 344 11.19 1.71 6.86
C PRO A 344 12.62 1.73 7.41
N ILE A 345 13.50 0.90 6.87
CA ILE A 345 14.91 0.86 7.29
C ILE A 345 15.64 2.20 7.05
N LYS A 346 15.32 2.91 5.96
CA LYS A 346 15.90 4.22 5.67
C LYS A 346 15.42 5.28 6.66
N ARG A 347 14.14 5.23 7.05
CA ARG A 347 13.58 6.09 8.11
C ARG A 347 14.19 5.78 9.47
N ALA A 348 14.42 4.49 9.77
CA ALA A 348 15.11 4.09 11.00
C ALA A 348 16.54 4.64 11.06
N HIS A 349 17.28 4.64 9.94
CA HIS A 349 18.60 5.23 9.87
C HIS A 349 18.55 6.76 10.02
N LEU A 350 17.56 7.45 9.44
CA LEU A 350 17.42 8.88 9.66
C LEU A 350 17.10 9.21 11.13
N ALA A 351 16.26 8.40 11.77
CA ALA A 351 16.01 8.51 13.19
C ALA A 351 17.29 8.33 14.01
N HIS A 352 18.13 7.35 13.66
CA HIS A 352 19.43 7.13 14.30
C HIS A 352 20.40 8.31 14.08
N TYR A 353 20.42 8.88 12.87
CA TYR A 353 21.17 10.11 12.60
C TYR A 353 20.78 11.24 13.53
N TYR A 354 19.47 11.53 13.68
CA TYR A 354 19.03 12.58 14.58
C TYR A 354 19.40 12.33 16.04
N LYS A 355 19.39 11.06 16.45
CA LYS A 355 19.86 10.68 17.79
C LYS A 355 21.35 11.00 17.96
N LEU A 356 22.21 10.57 17.03
CA LEU A 356 23.65 10.83 17.09
C LEU A 356 23.95 12.34 17.03
N LYS A 357 23.25 13.08 16.18
CA LYS A 357 23.38 14.55 16.12
C LYS A 357 22.96 15.19 17.44
N GLY A 358 21.88 14.74 18.06
CA GLY A 358 21.46 15.20 19.38
C GLY A 358 22.51 14.96 20.45
N ASP A 359 23.14 13.79 20.46
CA ASP A 359 24.24 13.46 21.42
C ASP A 359 25.44 14.42 21.22
N ILE A 360 25.82 14.71 19.98
CA ILE A 360 26.91 15.65 19.66
C ILE A 360 26.57 17.06 20.14
N LEU A 361 25.36 17.54 19.83
CA LEU A 361 24.91 18.88 20.23
C LEU A 361 24.83 19.03 21.76
N LEU A 362 24.39 17.99 22.44
CA LEU A 362 24.39 17.97 23.92
C LEU A 362 25.80 18.05 24.50
N HIS A 363 26.76 17.32 23.91
CA HIS A 363 28.18 17.41 24.25
C HIS A 363 28.75 18.82 24.05
N ASN A 364 28.30 19.51 23.02
CA ASN A 364 28.68 20.88 22.69
C ASN A 364 27.95 21.96 23.49
N ASN A 365 27.22 21.58 24.56
CA ASN A 365 26.43 22.46 25.41
C ASN A 365 25.30 23.22 24.66
N ASP A 366 24.68 22.60 23.64
CA ASP A 366 23.48 23.07 22.96
C ASP A 366 22.28 22.16 23.24
N PRO A 367 21.68 22.21 24.43
CA PRO A 367 20.59 21.29 24.82
C PRO A 367 19.27 21.58 24.07
N GLU A 368 19.04 22.81 23.61
CA GLU A 368 17.82 23.13 22.87
C GLU A 368 17.82 22.45 21.49
N ALA A 369 18.90 22.61 20.73
CA ALA A 369 19.05 21.93 19.43
C ALA A 369 19.12 20.40 19.57
N ALA A 370 19.72 19.89 20.66
CA ALA A 370 19.74 18.47 20.96
C ALA A 370 18.32 17.92 21.17
N LEU A 371 17.48 18.63 21.92
CA LEU A 371 16.08 18.22 22.17
C LEU A 371 15.26 18.17 20.88
N GLU A 372 15.45 19.13 19.96
CA GLU A 372 14.82 19.09 18.65
C GLU A 372 15.22 17.84 17.85
N CYS A 373 16.50 17.47 17.87
CA CYS A 373 16.98 16.27 17.21
C CYS A 373 16.39 15.00 17.83
N PHE A 374 16.30 14.88 19.14
CA PHE A 374 15.67 13.74 19.81
C PHE A 374 14.16 13.65 19.50
N ALA A 375 13.48 14.78 19.39
CA ALA A 375 12.08 14.82 18.97
C ALA A 375 11.91 14.33 17.52
N LYS A 376 12.75 14.79 16.58
CA LYS A 376 12.77 14.29 15.19
C LYS A 376 13.03 12.80 15.13
N SER A 377 14.01 12.28 15.87
CA SER A 377 14.31 10.86 15.99
C SER A 377 13.09 10.05 16.44
N THR A 378 12.42 10.51 17.49
CA THR A 378 11.20 9.87 18.02
C THR A 378 10.08 9.81 16.99
N ILE A 379 9.86 10.91 16.25
CA ILE A 379 8.83 10.97 15.20
C ILE A 379 9.11 9.95 14.10
N GLU A 380 10.36 9.87 13.60
CA GLU A 380 10.70 8.92 12.54
C GLU A 380 10.56 7.45 12.99
N TYR A 381 10.95 7.11 14.22
CA TYR A 381 10.71 5.76 14.75
C TYR A 381 9.21 5.45 14.93
N LYS A 382 8.41 6.43 15.36
CA LYS A 382 6.96 6.27 15.45
C LYS A 382 6.31 6.02 14.08
N ASN A 383 6.78 6.70 13.04
CA ASN A 383 6.26 6.57 11.67
C ASN A 383 6.47 5.17 11.06
N ILE A 384 7.34 4.36 11.64
CA ILE A 384 7.62 2.98 11.20
C ILE A 384 7.24 1.93 12.26
N SER A 385 6.35 2.26 13.19
CA SER A 385 5.91 1.38 14.29
C SER A 385 7.02 0.84 15.19
N ALA A 386 8.19 1.47 15.19
CA ALA A 386 9.31 1.10 16.07
C ALA A 386 9.16 1.77 17.45
N HIS A 387 8.04 1.49 18.12
CA HIS A 387 7.65 2.16 19.37
C HIS A 387 8.67 1.97 20.50
N ASP A 388 9.25 0.78 20.63
CA ASP A 388 10.26 0.51 21.65
C ASP A 388 11.48 1.43 21.50
N LYS A 389 11.94 1.65 20.26
CA LYS A 389 13.03 2.58 19.97
C LYS A 389 12.62 4.04 20.19
N ALA A 390 11.38 4.41 19.83
CA ALA A 390 10.88 5.75 20.05
C ALA A 390 10.78 6.11 21.55
N TYR A 391 10.36 5.18 22.39
CA TYR A 391 10.22 5.41 23.83
C TYR A 391 11.57 5.43 24.57
N ASN A 392 12.56 4.65 24.14
CA ASN A 392 13.87 4.61 24.79
C ASN A 392 14.62 5.94 24.78
N TRP A 393 14.24 6.90 23.90
CA TRP A 393 14.85 8.22 23.77
C TRP A 393 14.08 9.35 24.46
N LEU A 394 12.84 9.09 24.88
CA LEU A 394 12.06 10.05 25.66
C LEU A 394 12.40 10.00 27.15
N CYS A 395 13.20 9.02 27.58
CA CYS A 395 13.57 8.79 28.97
C CYS A 395 15.01 9.25 29.31
N VAL A 396 15.68 9.95 28.39
CA VAL A 396 17.00 10.57 28.57
C VAL A 396 16.85 12.05 28.74
#